data_1f84d1722a11a0a361b7d500eb5bac59
#
_entry.id   1f84d1722a11a0a361b7d500eb5bac59
#
_cell.length_a   1.000
_cell.length_b   1.000
_cell.length_c   1.000
_cell.angle_alpha   90.00
_cell.angle_beta   90.00
_cell.angle_gamma   90.00
#
_symmetry.space_group_name_H-M   'P 1'
#
loop_
_entity.id
_entity.type
_entity.pdbx_description
1 polymer ?
#
loop_
_entity_poly.entity_id
_entity_poly.type
_entity_poly.pdbx_seq_one_letter_code
_entity_poly.pdbx_strand_id
1 'polypeptide(L)'
;MTTTVAFAEVPTPVGPFVLAVTEDGLVASGWGVRDRMRDRLGLPEVHDPDRTGSVVEELSGYFTGASRRFETPIDWRLTSGVRREVLQALYEVPYGTAVTYGELAARSGTGVPARGIGSIMGSNPLPIVVPCHRVVAGNGLGGFSGGVGVETKRWLLTHEGYLQPTLLDL
;
A
#
# COMPACT_ATOMS: atom_id res chain seq x y z
N MET A 1 13.97 23.70 -8.57
CA MET A 1 13.65 23.57 -7.14
C MET A 1 13.89 22.13 -6.70
N THR A 2 14.41 21.95 -5.51
CA THR A 2 14.69 20.61 -4.98
C THR A 2 13.42 19.99 -4.40
N THR A 3 13.12 18.76 -4.78
CA THR A 3 12.04 18.01 -4.17
C THR A 3 12.41 17.65 -2.73
N THR A 4 11.49 17.82 -1.82
CA THR A 4 11.64 17.48 -0.41
C THR A 4 10.62 16.43 0.01
N VAL A 5 10.86 15.78 1.14
CA VAL A 5 9.95 14.77 1.69
C VAL A 5 9.64 15.06 3.15
N ALA A 6 8.37 14.96 3.51
CA ALA A 6 7.91 15.03 4.89
C ALA A 6 7.39 13.66 5.31
N PHE A 7 7.64 13.29 6.56
CA PHE A 7 7.24 12.00 7.11
C PHE A 7 6.20 12.15 8.21
N ALA A 8 5.35 11.13 8.33
CA ALA A 8 4.49 10.96 9.49
C ALA A 8 4.56 9.51 9.95
N GLU A 9 4.53 9.29 11.25
CA GLU A 9 4.47 7.97 11.86
C GLU A 9 3.10 7.84 12.52
N VAL A 10 2.37 6.78 12.18
CA VAL A 10 0.97 6.60 12.59
C VAL A 10 0.83 5.25 13.27
N PRO A 11 0.32 5.19 14.51
CA PRO A 11 -0.05 3.90 15.11
C PRO A 11 -1.28 3.35 14.39
N THR A 12 -1.27 2.05 14.10
CA THR A 12 -2.41 1.38 13.45
C THR A 12 -2.69 0.05 14.12
N PRO A 13 -3.88 -0.54 13.89
CA PRO A 13 -4.18 -1.89 14.40
C PRO A 13 -3.25 -2.97 13.85
N VAL A 14 -2.52 -2.70 12.78
CA VAL A 14 -1.57 -3.64 12.19
C VAL A 14 -0.11 -3.22 12.42
N GLY A 15 0.12 -2.36 13.40
CA GLY A 15 1.45 -1.91 13.81
C GLY A 15 1.77 -0.49 13.35
N PRO A 16 2.89 0.07 13.83
CA PRO A 16 3.31 1.41 13.45
C PRO A 16 3.56 1.50 11.94
N PHE A 17 3.10 2.59 11.34
CA PHE A 17 3.14 2.79 9.90
C PHE A 17 3.73 4.14 9.56
N VAL A 18 4.60 4.19 8.57
CA VAL A 18 5.27 5.42 8.13
C VAL A 18 4.69 5.86 6.79
N LEU A 19 4.43 7.17 6.68
CA LEU A 19 3.99 7.82 5.44
C LEU A 19 5.01 8.84 5.02
N ALA A 20 5.34 8.89 3.73
CA ALA A 20 6.28 9.85 3.16
C ALA A 20 5.61 10.63 2.04
N VAL A 21 5.61 11.95 2.13
CA VAL A 21 4.88 12.83 1.20
C VAL A 21 5.83 13.88 0.63
N THR A 22 5.88 13.95 -0.70
CA THR A 22 6.61 14.99 -1.42
C THR A 22 5.64 16.12 -1.82
N GLU A 23 6.13 17.10 -2.55
CA GLU A 23 5.28 18.15 -3.12
C GLU A 23 4.27 17.58 -4.12
N ASP A 24 4.57 16.42 -4.71
CA ASP A 24 3.72 15.80 -5.74
C ASP A 24 2.74 14.76 -5.18
N GLY A 25 2.89 14.35 -3.93
CA GLY A 25 1.96 13.42 -3.29
C GLY A 25 2.64 12.39 -2.41
N LEU A 26 1.89 11.34 -2.07
CA LEU A 26 2.39 10.23 -1.27
C LEU A 26 3.37 9.42 -2.11
N VAL A 27 4.63 9.34 -1.68
CA VAL A 27 5.69 8.67 -2.44
C VAL A 27 6.01 7.30 -1.88
N ALA A 28 5.80 7.09 -0.58
CA ALA A 28 6.06 5.80 0.06
C ALA A 28 5.22 5.67 1.33
N SER A 29 4.91 4.44 1.66
CA SER A 29 4.26 4.07 2.91
C SER A 29 4.77 2.70 3.33
N GLY A 30 4.63 2.35 4.59
CA GLY A 30 4.98 0.99 5.01
C GLY A 30 5.28 0.85 6.48
N TRP A 31 5.47 -0.40 6.84
CA TRP A 31 5.97 -0.78 8.17
C TRP A 31 7.48 -0.63 8.17
N GLY A 32 8.04 -0.33 9.32
CA GLY A 32 9.49 -0.27 9.47
C GLY A 32 9.98 1.09 9.94
N VAL A 33 11.25 1.37 9.69
CA VAL A 33 11.94 2.52 10.24
C VAL A 33 11.94 3.66 9.23
N ARG A 34 11.53 4.85 9.68
CA ARG A 34 11.53 6.07 8.88
C ARG A 34 12.89 6.33 8.22
N ASP A 35 13.98 6.08 8.94
CA ASP A 35 15.32 6.34 8.42
C ASP A 35 15.65 5.51 7.19
N ARG A 36 15.21 4.25 7.14
CA ARG A 36 15.40 3.39 5.96
C ARG A 36 14.65 3.93 4.75
N MET A 37 13.43 4.39 4.97
CA MET A 37 12.62 4.98 3.91
C MET A 37 13.27 6.28 3.41
N ARG A 38 13.75 7.12 4.31
CA ARG A 38 14.47 8.35 3.96
C ARG A 38 15.70 8.04 3.12
N ASP A 39 16.51 7.07 3.52
CA ASP A 39 17.73 6.69 2.80
C ASP A 39 17.42 6.16 1.41
N ARG A 40 16.35 5.37 1.30
CA ARG A 40 15.90 4.83 0.01
C ARG A 40 15.42 5.93 -0.93
N LEU A 41 14.74 6.95 -0.41
CA LEU A 41 14.24 8.07 -1.21
C LEU A 41 15.35 9.00 -1.67
N GLY A 42 16.39 9.20 -0.83
CA GLY A 42 17.49 10.12 -1.17
C GLY A 42 17.07 11.56 -1.31
N LEU A 43 15.93 11.97 -0.73
CA LEU A 43 15.41 13.32 -0.80
C LEU A 43 15.65 14.05 0.52
N PRO A 44 15.88 15.39 0.50
CA PRO A 44 15.97 16.16 1.72
C PRO A 44 14.68 16.07 2.53
N GLU A 45 14.81 15.78 3.81
CA GLU A 45 13.68 15.73 4.72
C GLU A 45 13.32 17.12 5.23
N VAL A 46 12.01 17.42 5.29
CA VAL A 46 11.50 18.65 5.90
C VAL A 46 10.47 18.30 6.95
N HIS A 47 10.32 19.16 7.95
CA HIS A 47 9.25 19.03 8.93
C HIS A 47 8.06 19.83 8.41
N ASP A 48 7.02 19.12 7.96
CA ASP A 48 5.83 19.75 7.35
C ASP A 48 4.59 18.93 7.67
N PRO A 49 4.05 19.07 8.92
CA PRO A 49 2.87 18.30 9.31
C PRO A 49 1.62 18.65 8.50
N ASP A 50 1.54 19.84 7.91
CA ASP A 50 0.41 20.18 7.05
C ASP A 50 0.42 19.35 5.77
N ARG A 51 1.60 19.06 5.24
CA ARG A 51 1.73 18.24 4.03
C ARG A 51 1.26 16.80 4.25
N THR A 52 1.54 16.23 5.41
CA THR A 52 1.18 14.84 5.72
C THR A 52 -0.24 14.70 6.29
N GLY A 53 -0.86 15.80 6.73
CA GLY A 53 -2.13 15.78 7.47
C GLY A 53 -3.25 15.05 6.75
N SER A 54 -3.45 15.30 5.47
CA SER A 54 -4.58 14.71 4.75
C SER A 54 -4.44 13.18 4.61
N VAL A 55 -3.26 12.67 4.32
CA VAL A 55 -3.07 11.22 4.20
C VAL A 55 -3.09 10.54 5.57
N VAL A 56 -2.64 11.22 6.63
CA VAL A 56 -2.79 10.70 8.00
C VAL A 56 -4.27 10.55 8.34
N GLU A 57 -5.09 11.54 8.02
CA GLU A 57 -6.54 11.46 8.24
C GLU A 57 -7.18 10.35 7.40
N GLU A 58 -6.76 10.20 6.15
CA GLU A 58 -7.27 9.14 5.28
C GLU A 58 -6.91 7.76 5.82
N LEU A 59 -5.70 7.57 6.30
CA LEU A 59 -5.28 6.30 6.89
C LEU A 59 -6.07 5.99 8.15
N SER A 60 -6.27 6.97 9.01
CA SER A 60 -7.09 6.83 10.21
C SER A 60 -8.54 6.49 9.85
N GLY A 61 -9.09 7.16 8.84
CA GLY A 61 -10.43 6.86 8.32
C GLY A 61 -10.56 5.46 7.78
N TYR A 62 -9.53 4.96 7.10
CA TYR A 62 -9.49 3.58 6.62
C TYR A 62 -9.60 2.59 7.79
N PHE A 63 -8.81 2.76 8.84
CA PHE A 63 -8.80 1.82 9.96
C PHE A 63 -10.02 1.93 10.86
N THR A 64 -10.70 3.07 10.92
CA THR A 64 -11.95 3.21 11.68
C THR A 64 -13.19 2.80 10.88
N GLY A 65 -13.03 2.53 9.58
CA GLY A 65 -14.15 2.21 8.70
C GLY A 65 -14.90 3.43 8.18
N ALA A 66 -14.43 4.64 8.48
CA ALA A 66 -15.07 5.88 8.03
C ALA A 66 -14.82 6.16 6.55
N SER A 67 -13.74 5.63 5.98
CA SER A 67 -13.37 5.85 4.58
C SER A 67 -12.90 4.56 3.93
N ARG A 68 -13.20 4.41 2.64
CA ARG A 68 -12.80 3.24 1.83
C ARG A 68 -11.88 3.61 0.69
N ARG A 69 -11.55 4.89 0.54
CA ARG A 69 -10.74 5.39 -0.57
C ARG A 69 -9.70 6.36 -0.07
N PHE A 70 -8.58 6.41 -0.81
CA PHE A 70 -7.53 7.39 -0.60
C PHE A 70 -7.60 8.40 -1.74
N GLU A 71 -7.73 9.68 -1.41
CA GLU A 71 -7.81 10.77 -2.39
C GLU A 71 -6.47 11.51 -2.54
N THR A 72 -5.54 11.33 -1.61
CA THR A 72 -4.21 11.95 -1.69
C THR A 72 -3.53 11.51 -2.99
N PRO A 73 -3.02 12.43 -3.80
CA PRO A 73 -2.27 12.07 -5.01
C PRO A 73 -1.08 11.20 -4.70
N ILE A 74 -0.73 10.30 -5.61
CA ILE A 74 0.43 9.43 -5.48
C ILE A 74 1.57 9.97 -6.33
N ASP A 75 2.74 10.05 -5.71
CA ASP A 75 3.99 10.35 -6.40
C ASP A 75 4.64 9.00 -6.77
N TRP A 76 4.57 8.64 -8.02
CA TRP A 76 4.99 7.32 -8.52
C TRP A 76 6.50 7.20 -8.77
N ARG A 77 7.32 8.16 -8.32
CA ARG A 77 8.76 8.22 -8.67
C ARG A 77 9.60 6.99 -8.28
N LEU A 78 9.16 6.23 -7.27
CA LEU A 78 9.85 4.99 -6.88
C LEU A 78 9.54 3.81 -7.81
N THR A 79 8.73 4.04 -8.83
CA THR A 79 8.32 3.02 -9.79
C THR A 79 8.56 3.51 -11.21
N SER A 80 8.68 2.58 -12.16
CA SER A 80 8.81 2.91 -13.57
C SER A 80 8.40 1.70 -14.43
N GLY A 81 8.18 1.95 -15.73
CA GLY A 81 7.90 0.91 -16.70
C GLY A 81 6.70 0.03 -16.35
N VAL A 82 6.81 -1.26 -16.65
CA VAL A 82 5.72 -2.22 -16.41
C VAL A 82 5.37 -2.36 -14.94
N ARG A 83 6.35 -2.20 -14.04
CA ARG A 83 6.10 -2.24 -12.60
C ARG A 83 5.12 -1.13 -12.18
N ARG A 84 5.32 0.08 -12.69
CA ARG A 84 4.39 1.19 -12.43
C ARG A 84 3.02 0.90 -13.01
N GLU A 85 2.94 0.39 -14.24
CA GLU A 85 1.67 0.08 -14.88
C GLU A 85 0.89 -0.97 -14.10
N VAL A 86 1.55 -2.02 -13.61
CA VAL A 86 0.91 -3.04 -12.76
C VAL A 86 0.39 -2.41 -11.46
N LEU A 87 1.20 -1.59 -10.80
CA LEU A 87 0.79 -0.96 -9.54
C LEU A 87 -0.35 0.04 -9.75
N GLN A 88 -0.39 0.73 -10.88
CA GLN A 88 -1.51 1.62 -11.21
C GLN A 88 -2.80 0.82 -11.48
N ALA A 89 -2.70 -0.35 -12.13
CA ALA A 89 -3.85 -1.25 -12.27
C ALA A 89 -4.34 -1.76 -10.92
N LEU A 90 -3.41 -2.09 -10.02
CA LEU A 90 -3.73 -2.52 -8.66
C LEU A 90 -4.44 -1.42 -7.88
N TYR A 91 -4.02 -0.17 -8.05
CA TYR A 91 -4.63 0.97 -7.37
C TYR A 91 -6.13 1.08 -7.65
N GLU A 92 -6.58 0.57 -8.79
CA GLU A 92 -8.00 0.60 -9.18
C GLU A 92 -8.82 -0.57 -8.60
N VAL A 93 -8.20 -1.54 -7.94
CA VAL A 93 -8.93 -2.67 -7.33
C VAL A 93 -9.71 -2.18 -6.11
N PRO A 94 -11.06 -2.32 -6.12
CA PRO A 94 -11.87 -1.68 -5.08
C PRO A 94 -11.75 -2.33 -3.71
N TYR A 95 -12.00 -1.51 -2.69
CA TYR A 95 -12.16 -1.93 -1.31
C TYR A 95 -13.20 -3.06 -1.20
N GLY A 96 -12.92 -4.06 -0.39
CA GLY A 96 -13.83 -5.19 -0.16
C GLY A 96 -13.80 -6.24 -1.25
N THR A 97 -12.89 -6.13 -2.21
CA THR A 97 -12.71 -7.11 -3.29
C THR A 97 -11.29 -7.64 -3.31
N ALA A 98 -11.08 -8.72 -4.03
CA ALA A 98 -9.75 -9.25 -4.27
C ALA A 98 -9.64 -9.74 -5.71
N VAL A 99 -8.42 -9.76 -6.24
CA VAL A 99 -8.10 -10.30 -7.55
C VAL A 99 -6.99 -11.33 -7.40
N THR A 100 -6.94 -12.30 -8.30
CA THR A 100 -5.81 -13.24 -8.32
C THR A 100 -4.63 -12.59 -9.02
N TYR A 101 -3.44 -13.19 -8.84
CA TYR A 101 -2.24 -12.73 -9.55
C TYR A 101 -2.45 -12.73 -11.07
N GLY A 102 -3.11 -13.78 -11.59
CA GLY A 102 -3.42 -13.86 -13.02
C GLY A 102 -4.41 -12.81 -13.49
N GLU A 103 -5.43 -12.53 -12.68
CA GLU A 103 -6.41 -11.49 -12.99
C GLU A 103 -5.77 -10.10 -13.02
N LEU A 104 -4.89 -9.81 -12.07
CA LEU A 104 -4.18 -8.52 -12.08
C LEU A 104 -3.24 -8.43 -13.29
N ALA A 105 -2.55 -9.53 -13.63
CA ALA A 105 -1.72 -9.58 -14.84
C ALA A 105 -2.53 -9.20 -16.08
N ALA A 106 -3.71 -9.79 -16.24
CA ALA A 106 -4.60 -9.48 -17.35
C ALA A 106 -5.07 -8.03 -17.34
N ARG A 107 -5.49 -7.51 -16.17
CA ARG A 107 -5.97 -6.14 -16.02
C ARG A 107 -4.89 -5.11 -16.34
N SER A 108 -3.63 -5.43 -16.01
CA SER A 108 -2.52 -4.49 -16.27
C SER A 108 -2.21 -4.31 -17.75
N GLY A 109 -2.52 -5.31 -18.58
CA GLY A 109 -2.24 -5.27 -20.01
C GLY A 109 -0.75 -5.23 -20.36
N THR A 110 0.13 -5.56 -19.40
CA THR A 110 1.59 -5.43 -19.58
C THR A 110 2.27 -6.66 -20.15
N GLY A 111 1.58 -7.82 -20.15
CA GLY A 111 2.19 -9.09 -20.53
C GLY A 111 3.01 -9.74 -19.42
N VAL A 112 3.12 -9.14 -18.24
CA VAL A 112 3.81 -9.73 -17.10
C VAL A 112 3.06 -10.98 -16.64
N PRO A 113 3.74 -12.15 -16.49
CA PRO A 113 3.07 -13.37 -16.02
C PRO A 113 2.74 -13.29 -14.53
N ALA A 114 1.84 -14.16 -14.08
CA ALA A 114 1.37 -14.17 -12.69
C ALA A 114 2.50 -14.19 -11.66
N ARG A 115 3.56 -14.98 -11.90
CA ARG A 115 4.72 -15.01 -10.97
C ARG A 115 5.48 -13.69 -10.92
N GLY A 116 5.52 -12.95 -12.02
CA GLY A 116 6.12 -11.63 -12.08
C GLY A 116 5.29 -10.61 -11.29
N ILE A 117 3.97 -10.78 -11.29
CA ILE A 117 3.07 -9.96 -10.45
C ILE A 117 3.42 -10.16 -8.97
N GLY A 118 3.69 -11.39 -8.54
CA GLY A 118 4.10 -11.66 -7.15
C GLY A 118 5.35 -10.88 -6.75
N SER A 119 6.36 -10.84 -7.61
CA SER A 119 7.57 -10.05 -7.40
C SER A 119 7.26 -8.56 -7.25
N ILE A 120 6.39 -8.03 -8.11
CA ILE A 120 5.99 -6.62 -8.06
C ILE A 120 5.25 -6.30 -6.77
N MET A 121 4.35 -7.19 -6.33
CA MET A 121 3.63 -7.02 -5.06
C MET A 121 4.61 -6.96 -3.89
N GLY A 122 5.63 -7.82 -3.87
CA GLY A 122 6.64 -7.84 -2.81
C GLY A 122 7.52 -6.60 -2.77
N SER A 123 7.56 -5.81 -3.84
CA SER A 123 8.34 -4.58 -3.92
C SER A 123 7.49 -3.31 -3.99
N ASN A 124 6.19 -3.42 -3.70
CA ASN A 124 5.28 -2.27 -3.68
C ASN A 124 5.75 -1.22 -2.66
N PRO A 125 6.06 0.02 -3.08
CA PRO A 125 6.51 1.05 -2.14
C PRO A 125 5.37 1.74 -1.37
N LEU A 126 4.11 1.36 -1.64
CA LEU A 126 2.93 2.06 -1.15
C LEU A 126 1.87 1.09 -0.59
N PRO A 127 2.25 0.10 0.26
CA PRO A 127 1.25 -0.85 0.77
C PRO A 127 0.08 -0.13 1.46
N ILE A 128 -1.05 -0.78 1.49
CA ILE A 128 -2.36 -0.31 1.95
C ILE A 128 -2.98 0.67 0.96
N VAL A 129 -2.31 1.76 0.62
CA VAL A 129 -2.83 2.76 -0.33
C VAL A 129 -2.88 2.18 -1.74
N VAL A 130 -1.79 1.54 -2.17
CA VAL A 130 -1.80 0.69 -3.37
C VAL A 130 -1.97 -0.73 -2.86
N PRO A 131 -3.17 -1.32 -3.01
CA PRO A 131 -3.62 -2.40 -2.14
C PRO A 131 -3.10 -3.78 -2.52
N CYS A 132 -1.81 -4.03 -2.36
CA CYS A 132 -1.23 -5.35 -2.68
C CYS A 132 -1.81 -6.48 -1.82
N HIS A 133 -2.42 -6.17 -0.68
CA HIS A 133 -3.14 -7.16 0.12
C HIS A 133 -4.40 -7.70 -0.57
N ARG A 134 -4.91 -7.02 -1.60
CA ARG A 134 -6.07 -7.47 -2.39
C ARG A 134 -5.70 -8.41 -3.54
N VAL A 135 -4.44 -8.80 -3.64
CA VAL A 135 -3.99 -9.77 -4.65
C VAL A 135 -3.77 -11.12 -3.96
N VAL A 136 -4.51 -12.13 -4.39
CA VAL A 136 -4.55 -13.43 -3.73
C VAL A 136 -4.20 -14.55 -4.71
N ALA A 137 -3.80 -15.70 -4.16
CA ALA A 137 -3.62 -16.92 -4.94
C ALA A 137 -4.99 -17.53 -5.26
N GLY A 138 -5.06 -18.31 -6.35
CA GLY A 138 -6.31 -18.95 -6.73
C GLY A 138 -6.81 -19.99 -5.71
N ASN A 139 -5.91 -20.48 -4.84
CA ASN A 139 -6.21 -21.50 -3.85
C ASN A 139 -5.98 -21.02 -2.40
N GLY A 140 -5.90 -19.71 -2.15
CA GLY A 140 -5.66 -19.18 -0.81
C GLY A 140 -5.28 -17.72 -0.84
N LEU A 141 -4.72 -17.21 0.26
CA LEU A 141 -4.36 -15.81 0.39
C LEU A 141 -3.14 -15.41 -0.43
N GLY A 142 -2.22 -16.35 -0.69
CA GLY A 142 -0.93 -16.01 -1.25
C GLY A 142 0.00 -15.41 -0.19
N GLY A 143 1.17 -14.92 -0.64
CA GLY A 143 2.16 -14.33 0.26
C GLY A 143 1.89 -12.87 0.60
N PHE A 144 2.60 -12.39 1.61
CA PHE A 144 2.58 -10.97 1.97
C PHE A 144 3.82 -10.66 2.80
N SER A 145 4.52 -9.60 2.46
CA SER A 145 5.76 -9.20 3.15
C SER A 145 5.57 -8.05 4.14
N GLY A 146 4.42 -7.38 4.13
CA GLY A 146 4.14 -6.26 5.02
C GLY A 146 3.78 -6.70 6.44
N GLY A 147 3.97 -5.82 7.41
CA GLY A 147 3.62 -6.07 8.80
C GLY A 147 4.23 -7.36 9.33
N VAL A 148 3.38 -8.26 9.81
CA VAL A 148 3.77 -9.61 10.25
C VAL A 148 3.39 -10.69 9.23
N GLY A 149 3.44 -10.34 7.96
CA GLY A 149 3.20 -11.28 6.85
C GLY A 149 1.74 -11.57 6.59
N VAL A 150 1.43 -12.83 6.31
CA VAL A 150 0.09 -13.27 5.91
C VAL A 150 -0.98 -12.92 6.95
N GLU A 151 -0.64 -12.89 8.23
CA GLU A 151 -1.61 -12.51 9.26
C GLU A 151 -2.05 -11.04 9.12
N THR A 152 -1.15 -10.15 8.74
CA THR A 152 -1.50 -8.75 8.43
C THR A 152 -2.42 -8.69 7.21
N LYS A 153 -2.11 -9.45 6.17
CA LYS A 153 -2.94 -9.55 4.96
C LYS A 153 -4.34 -10.04 5.31
N ARG A 154 -4.44 -11.08 6.13
CA ARG A 154 -5.72 -11.61 6.62
C ARG A 154 -6.50 -10.54 7.37
N TRP A 155 -5.83 -9.81 8.26
CA TRP A 155 -6.45 -8.73 9.02
C TRP A 155 -7.06 -7.66 8.11
N LEU A 156 -6.29 -7.22 7.12
CA LEU A 156 -6.73 -6.18 6.18
C LEU A 156 -7.93 -6.65 5.35
N LEU A 157 -7.88 -7.87 4.82
CA LEU A 157 -8.98 -8.42 4.03
C LEU A 157 -10.24 -8.65 4.87
N THR A 158 -10.08 -9.05 6.13
CA THR A 158 -11.20 -9.20 7.07
C THR A 158 -11.80 -7.83 7.41
N HIS A 159 -10.93 -6.85 7.67
CA HIS A 159 -11.34 -5.47 7.94
C HIS A 159 -12.16 -4.89 6.79
N GLU A 160 -11.77 -5.18 5.56
CA GLU A 160 -12.48 -4.70 4.37
C GLU A 160 -13.74 -5.50 4.05
N GLY A 161 -14.00 -6.58 4.76
CA GLY A 161 -15.19 -7.40 4.57
C GLY A 161 -15.07 -8.47 3.48
N TYR A 162 -13.90 -8.61 2.84
CA TYR A 162 -13.69 -9.68 1.86
C TYR A 162 -13.66 -11.06 2.51
N LEU A 163 -12.96 -11.17 3.66
CA LEU A 163 -12.97 -12.38 4.46
C LEU A 163 -13.95 -12.23 5.62
N GLN A 164 -14.57 -13.35 6.01
CA GLN A 164 -15.40 -13.37 7.20
C GLN A 164 -14.52 -13.52 8.44
N PRO A 165 -14.83 -12.84 9.55
CA PRO A 165 -14.12 -13.07 10.81
C PRO A 165 -14.30 -14.52 11.26
N THR A 166 -13.24 -15.10 11.82
CA THR A 166 -13.30 -16.41 12.45
C THR A 166 -13.52 -16.25 13.96
N LEU A 167 -13.76 -17.37 14.67
CA LEU A 167 -13.87 -17.33 16.13
C LEU A 167 -12.60 -16.82 16.79
N LEU A 168 -11.44 -16.97 16.13
CA LEU A 168 -10.16 -16.49 16.64
C LEU A 168 -10.00 -14.97 16.49
N ASP A 169 -10.78 -14.36 15.61
CA ASP A 169 -10.73 -12.93 15.34
C ASP A 169 -11.71 -12.14 16.23
N LEU A 170 -12.57 -12.85 16.94
CA LEU A 170 -13.56 -12.28 17.85
C LEU A 170 -13.03 -12.28 19.29
#